data_23c49b1f3f9822ac3780e8684e3d930b
#
_entry.id   23c49b1f3f9822ac3780e8684e3d930b
#
_cell.length_a   1.000
_cell.length_b   1.000
_cell.length_c   1.000
_cell.angle_alpha   90.00
_cell.angle_beta   90.00
_cell.angle_gamma   90.00
#
_symmetry.space_group_name_H-M   'P 1'
#
loop_
_entity.id
_entity.type
_entity.pdbx_description
1 polymer ?
#
loop_
_entity_poly.entity_id
_entity_poly.type
_entity_poly.pdbx_seq_one_letter_code
_entity_poly.pdbx_strand_id
1 'polypeptide(L)'
;MTRQVRDVNGRLWTVHGSLEWRTPATEDDFEHDVAAGYVPGVVMLSLVVVLVIALVAWMPADVYVPIWLLLLLILAMLFFPARWIVRRPWRLLAETGDDGEGEPTERWVGTIRGYFSARNELARVAKEISQDTQPSYEGILKPVT
;
A
#
# COMPACT_ATOMS: atom_id res chain seq x y z
N MET A 1 -7.80 2.83 4.75
CA MET A 1 -8.04 4.22 5.18
C MET A 1 -9.29 4.70 4.48
N THR A 2 -10.23 5.28 5.21
CA THR A 2 -11.49 5.74 4.61
C THR A 2 -11.78 7.14 5.11
N ARG A 3 -12.21 8.03 4.22
CA ARG A 3 -12.70 9.37 4.54
C ARG A 3 -14.01 9.61 3.83
N GLN A 4 -14.95 10.23 4.54
CA GLN A 4 -16.18 10.74 3.96
C GLN A 4 -16.07 12.25 3.83
N VAL A 5 -16.41 12.76 2.66
CA VAL A 5 -16.36 14.19 2.34
C VAL A 5 -17.66 14.57 1.66
N ARG A 6 -18.19 15.72 2.01
CA ARG A 6 -19.35 16.29 1.35
C ARG A 6 -18.88 17.36 0.36
N ASP A 7 -19.34 17.28 -0.86
CA ASP A 7 -19.04 18.28 -1.87
C ASP A 7 -19.87 19.57 -1.70
N VAL A 8 -19.66 20.54 -2.56
CA VAL A 8 -20.37 21.84 -2.54
C VAL A 8 -21.87 21.65 -2.79
N ASN A 9 -22.28 20.63 -3.52
CA ASN A 9 -23.69 20.31 -3.82
C ASN A 9 -24.37 19.49 -2.71
N GLY A 10 -23.63 19.12 -1.64
CA GLY A 10 -24.13 18.33 -0.53
C GLY A 10 -24.04 16.82 -0.75
N ARG A 11 -23.54 16.33 -1.90
CA ARG A 11 -23.34 14.88 -2.17
C ARG A 11 -22.26 14.31 -1.29
N LEU A 12 -22.51 13.10 -0.79
CA LEU A 12 -21.56 12.39 0.05
C LEU A 12 -20.61 11.55 -0.79
N TRP A 13 -19.33 11.84 -0.70
CA TRP A 13 -18.26 11.08 -1.30
C TRP A 13 -17.55 10.21 -0.26
N THR A 14 -17.34 8.95 -0.60
CA THR A 14 -16.50 8.05 0.19
C THR A 14 -15.17 7.83 -0.53
N VAL A 15 -14.09 8.34 0.04
CA VAL A 15 -12.74 8.13 -0.48
C VAL A 15 -12.06 7.05 0.36
N HIS A 16 -11.72 5.95 -0.29
CA HIS A 16 -11.16 4.75 0.34
C HIS A 16 -9.78 4.45 -0.23
N GLY A 17 -8.80 4.24 0.66
CA GLY A 17 -7.48 3.73 0.30
C GLY A 17 -7.27 2.33 0.85
N SER A 18 -7.07 1.36 -0.04
CA SER A 18 -6.78 -0.03 0.30
C SER A 18 -5.40 -0.46 -0.21
N LEU A 19 -4.75 -1.31 0.58
CA LEU A 19 -3.51 -1.94 0.14
C LEU A 19 -3.83 -3.00 -0.91
N GLU A 20 -3.19 -2.92 -2.06
CA GLU A 20 -3.37 -3.91 -3.11
C GLU A 20 -2.46 -5.11 -2.87
N TRP A 21 -3.06 -6.24 -2.48
CA TRP A 21 -2.32 -7.48 -2.23
C TRP A 21 -1.96 -8.22 -3.52
N ARG A 22 -2.76 -8.06 -4.57
CA ARG A 22 -2.44 -8.54 -5.92
C ARG A 22 -1.97 -7.36 -6.74
N THR A 23 -0.81 -7.46 -7.33
CA THR A 23 -0.41 -6.56 -8.41
C THR A 23 -1.37 -6.79 -9.57
N PRO A 24 -2.09 -5.77 -10.03
CA PRO A 24 -2.81 -5.91 -11.29
C PRO A 24 -1.77 -6.25 -12.36
N ALA A 25 -2.04 -7.26 -13.16
CA ALA A 25 -1.27 -7.52 -14.36
C ALA A 25 -1.61 -6.41 -15.37
N THR A 26 -1.01 -5.26 -15.24
CA THR A 26 -0.98 -4.23 -16.27
C THR A 26 0.10 -4.62 -17.27
N GLU A 27 -0.27 -4.66 -18.54
CA GLU A 27 0.59 -5.09 -19.65
C GLU A 27 1.93 -4.34 -19.74
N ASP A 28 2.03 -3.16 -19.16
CA ASP A 28 3.22 -2.31 -19.16
C ASP A 28 4.30 -2.71 -18.13
N ASP A 29 3.98 -3.58 -17.16
CA ASP A 29 4.92 -3.98 -16.10
C ASP A 29 5.76 -5.23 -16.47
N PHE A 30 5.63 -5.76 -17.69
CA PHE A 30 6.33 -6.99 -18.08
C PHE A 30 7.83 -6.83 -18.28
N GLU A 31 8.36 -5.61 -18.30
CA GLU A 31 9.72 -5.46 -18.79
C GLU A 31 10.82 -5.41 -17.71
N HIS A 32 10.55 -5.10 -16.44
CA HIS A 32 11.69 -4.95 -15.51
C HIS A 32 11.46 -5.34 -14.04
N ASP A 33 10.35 -5.92 -13.62
CA ASP A 33 10.15 -6.19 -12.19
C ASP A 33 9.62 -7.60 -11.88
N VAL A 34 10.45 -8.60 -12.14
CA VAL A 34 10.27 -9.98 -11.63
C VAL A 34 10.24 -10.01 -10.10
N ALA A 35 10.55 -8.89 -9.45
CA ALA A 35 10.60 -8.73 -8.00
C ALA A 35 9.30 -8.21 -7.35
N ALA A 36 8.25 -7.93 -8.10
CA ALA A 36 7.01 -7.35 -7.55
C ALA A 36 6.09 -8.34 -6.83
N GLY A 37 6.33 -9.64 -6.94
CA GLY A 37 5.58 -10.67 -6.23
C GLY A 37 5.96 -10.75 -4.73
N TYR A 38 5.04 -11.24 -3.90
CA TYR A 38 5.33 -11.57 -2.49
C TYR A 38 6.31 -12.75 -2.34
N VAL A 39 6.44 -13.57 -3.38
CA VAL A 39 7.26 -14.79 -3.38
C VAL A 39 8.73 -14.54 -3.03
N PRO A 40 9.45 -13.59 -3.64
CA PRO A 40 10.84 -13.31 -3.27
C PRO A 40 10.98 -12.86 -1.82
N GLY A 41 10.04 -12.05 -1.31
CA GLY A 41 10.04 -11.60 0.08
C GLY A 41 9.83 -12.74 1.07
N VAL A 42 8.90 -13.65 0.78
CA VAL A 42 8.64 -14.85 1.60
C VAL A 42 9.82 -15.81 1.55
N VAL A 43 10.41 -16.04 0.38
CA VAL A 43 11.59 -16.90 0.23
C VAL A 43 12.78 -16.33 1.02
N MET A 44 13.07 -15.04 0.88
CA MET A 44 14.14 -14.39 1.64
C MET A 44 13.89 -14.47 3.16
N LEU A 45 12.67 -14.20 3.59
CA LEU A 45 12.31 -14.29 5.02
C LEU A 45 12.48 -15.71 5.54
N SER A 46 12.00 -16.72 4.81
CA SER A 46 12.13 -18.14 5.21
C SER A 46 13.60 -18.57 5.27
N LEU A 47 14.42 -18.11 4.31
CA LEU A 47 15.85 -18.40 4.27
C LEU A 47 16.58 -17.79 5.48
N VAL A 48 16.26 -16.56 5.85
CA VAL A 48 16.82 -15.90 7.03
C VAL A 48 16.39 -16.64 8.31
N VAL A 49 15.11 -17.03 8.43
CA VAL A 49 14.61 -17.79 9.58
C VAL A 49 15.33 -19.13 9.70
N VAL A 50 15.47 -19.88 8.62
CA VAL A 50 16.22 -21.15 8.60
C VAL A 50 17.67 -20.95 9.01
N LEU A 51 18.32 -19.89 8.48
CA LEU A 51 19.70 -19.56 8.84
C LEU A 51 19.86 -19.25 10.33
N VAL A 52 18.93 -18.47 10.91
CA VAL A 52 18.94 -18.15 12.35
C VAL A 52 18.76 -19.41 13.18
N ILE A 53 17.81 -20.30 12.82
CA ILE A 53 17.58 -21.56 13.52
C ILE A 53 18.83 -22.44 13.42
N ALA A 54 19.45 -22.55 12.25
CA ALA A 54 20.66 -23.33 12.05
C ALA A 54 21.83 -22.79 12.88
N LEU A 55 22.01 -21.47 12.92
CA LEU A 55 23.02 -20.81 13.76
C LEU A 55 22.82 -21.10 15.24
N VAL A 56 21.58 -20.98 15.73
CA VAL A 56 21.26 -21.23 17.14
C VAL A 56 21.42 -22.71 17.49
N ALA A 57 20.98 -23.62 16.60
CA ALA A 57 21.09 -25.06 16.83
C ALA A 57 22.52 -25.60 16.76
N TRP A 58 23.38 -24.97 15.94
CA TRP A 58 24.79 -25.41 15.79
C TRP A 58 25.75 -24.64 16.70
N MET A 59 25.27 -23.71 17.49
CA MET A 59 26.14 -22.92 18.36
C MET A 59 26.72 -23.79 19.50
N PRO A 60 28.04 -23.98 19.55
CA PRO A 60 28.66 -24.66 20.68
C PRO A 60 28.39 -23.89 21.98
N ALA A 61 28.27 -24.56 23.10
CA ALA A 61 27.95 -23.96 24.40
C ALA A 61 28.97 -22.90 24.85
N ASP A 62 30.16 -22.91 24.28
CA ASP A 62 31.27 -22.01 24.61
C ASP A 62 31.29 -20.68 23.78
N VAL A 63 30.36 -20.53 22.84
CA VAL A 63 30.32 -19.29 22.00
C VAL A 63 29.38 -18.28 22.61
N TYR A 64 29.96 -17.21 23.13
CA TYR A 64 29.20 -16.05 23.62
C TYR A 64 28.78 -15.17 22.44
N VAL A 65 27.48 -15.11 22.14
CA VAL A 65 26.92 -14.20 21.14
C VAL A 65 26.62 -12.87 21.80
N PRO A 66 27.29 -11.79 21.38
CA PRO A 66 27.02 -10.50 21.97
C PRO A 66 25.61 -10.02 21.58
N ILE A 67 24.90 -9.46 22.55
CA ILE A 67 23.50 -9.02 22.39
C ILE A 67 23.30 -8.02 21.27
N TRP A 68 24.29 -7.20 20.97
CA TRP A 68 24.25 -6.23 19.89
C TRP A 68 24.20 -6.92 18.50
N LEU A 69 24.84 -8.07 18.32
CA LEU A 69 24.79 -8.85 17.09
C LEU A 69 23.39 -9.40 16.87
N LEU A 70 22.74 -9.88 17.91
CA LEU A 70 21.37 -10.39 17.88
C LEU A 70 20.38 -9.27 17.56
N LEU A 71 20.55 -8.09 18.14
CA LEU A 71 19.76 -6.91 17.83
C LEU A 71 19.95 -6.47 16.38
N LEU A 72 21.16 -6.48 15.85
CA LEU A 72 21.45 -6.15 14.46
C LEU A 72 20.79 -7.14 13.50
N LEU A 73 20.82 -8.42 13.80
CA LEU A 73 20.17 -9.46 13.02
C LEU A 73 18.64 -9.29 12.99
N ILE A 74 18.03 -9.02 14.15
CA ILE A 74 16.59 -8.72 14.26
C ILE A 74 16.24 -7.46 13.46
N LEU A 75 17.04 -6.41 13.57
CA LEU A 75 16.82 -5.18 12.83
C LEU A 75 16.91 -5.39 11.31
N ALA A 76 17.90 -6.14 10.85
CA ALA A 76 18.05 -6.53 9.45
C ALA A 76 16.85 -7.36 8.97
N MET A 77 16.40 -8.31 9.79
CA MET A 77 15.23 -9.15 9.48
C MET A 77 13.94 -8.33 9.36
N LEU A 78 13.75 -7.32 10.22
CA LEU A 78 12.58 -6.43 10.18
C LEU A 78 12.66 -5.39 9.06
N PHE A 79 13.87 -5.01 8.64
CA PHE A 79 14.06 -3.98 7.61
C PHE A 79 13.45 -4.37 6.26
N PHE A 80 13.63 -5.62 5.82
CA PHE A 80 13.12 -6.08 4.53
C PHE A 80 11.58 -6.07 4.45
N PRO A 81 10.83 -6.67 5.39
CA PRO A 81 9.38 -6.62 5.35
C PRO A 81 8.83 -5.19 5.55
N ALA A 82 9.46 -4.37 6.39
CA ALA A 82 9.06 -2.98 6.56
C ALA A 82 9.22 -2.19 5.25
N ARG A 83 10.37 -2.31 4.58
CA ARG A 83 10.62 -1.69 3.28
C ARG A 83 9.62 -2.15 2.21
N TRP A 84 9.29 -3.45 2.21
CA TRP A 84 8.34 -4.04 1.28
C TRP A 84 6.92 -3.49 1.48
N ILE A 85 6.44 -3.40 2.72
CA ILE A 85 5.12 -2.83 3.07
C ILE A 85 5.04 -1.35 2.67
N VAL A 86 6.10 -0.59 2.95
CA VAL A 86 6.14 0.86 2.64
C VAL A 86 6.09 1.12 1.13
N ARG A 87 6.66 0.24 0.30
CA ARG A 87 6.72 0.38 -1.16
C ARG A 87 5.55 -0.21 -1.92
N ARG A 88 4.66 -0.93 -1.24
CA ARG A 88 3.48 -1.54 -1.87
C ARG A 88 2.56 -0.50 -2.53
N PRO A 89 1.93 -0.87 -3.67
CA PRO A 89 0.92 -0.05 -4.29
C PRO A 89 -0.35 0.02 -3.43
N TRP A 90 -0.92 1.20 -3.36
CA TRP A 90 -2.19 1.49 -2.72
C TRP A 90 -3.21 1.83 -3.79
N ARG A 91 -4.35 1.21 -3.74
CA ARG A 91 -5.50 1.53 -4.58
C ARG A 91 -6.34 2.58 -3.86
N LEU A 92 -6.52 3.71 -4.52
CA LEU A 92 -7.42 4.77 -4.10
C LEU A 92 -8.72 4.63 -4.89
N LEU A 93 -9.82 4.73 -4.18
CA LEU A 93 -11.17 4.64 -4.71
C LEU A 93 -11.97 5.82 -4.16
N ALA A 94 -12.59 6.61 -5.03
CA ALA A 94 -13.56 7.61 -4.64
C ALA A 94 -14.90 7.26 -5.29
N GLU A 95 -15.94 7.13 -4.47
CA GLU A 95 -17.30 6.77 -4.90
C GLU A 95 -18.30 7.75 -4.33
N THR A 96 -19.27 8.16 -5.16
CA THR A 96 -20.46 8.85 -4.67
C THR A 96 -21.46 7.84 -4.10
N GLY A 97 -22.05 8.15 -2.94
CA GLY A 97 -23.22 7.41 -2.43
C GLY A 97 -24.43 7.61 -3.34
N ASP A 98 -25.31 6.62 -3.34
CA ASP A 98 -26.64 6.75 -3.93
C ASP A 98 -27.51 7.59 -2.96
N ASP A 99 -27.58 8.88 -3.21
CA ASP A 99 -28.35 9.82 -2.38
C ASP A 99 -29.86 9.78 -2.69
N GLY A 100 -30.31 8.85 -3.54
CA GLY A 100 -31.74 8.67 -3.85
C GLY A 100 -32.33 9.76 -4.77
N GLU A 101 -31.54 10.71 -5.22
CA GLU A 101 -31.98 11.80 -6.13
C GLU A 101 -31.83 11.48 -7.62
N GLY A 102 -31.49 10.21 -7.95
CA GLY A 102 -31.44 9.74 -9.36
C GLY A 102 -30.20 10.16 -10.15
N GLU A 103 -29.20 10.78 -9.51
CA GLU A 103 -27.91 11.02 -10.14
C GLU A 103 -27.06 9.75 -10.17
N PRO A 104 -26.37 9.48 -11.29
CA PRO A 104 -25.55 8.29 -11.42
C PRO A 104 -24.43 8.25 -10.39
N THR A 105 -24.18 7.07 -9.84
CA THR A 105 -23.03 6.85 -8.96
C THR A 105 -21.74 6.99 -9.76
N GLU A 106 -20.91 7.92 -9.35
CA GLU A 106 -19.60 8.12 -9.97
C GLU A 106 -18.54 7.35 -9.20
N ARG A 107 -17.66 6.70 -9.95
CA ARG A 107 -16.56 5.92 -9.40
C ARG A 107 -15.24 6.32 -10.03
N TRP A 108 -14.28 6.65 -9.18
CA TRP A 108 -12.94 7.05 -9.59
C TRP A 108 -11.92 6.12 -8.95
N VAL A 109 -10.97 5.61 -9.76
CA VAL A 109 -9.95 4.66 -9.30
C VAL A 109 -8.58 5.16 -9.67
N GLY A 110 -7.62 5.00 -8.77
CA GLY A 110 -6.21 5.31 -9.02
C GLY A 110 -5.30 4.43 -8.18
N THR A 111 -4.05 4.31 -8.61
CA THR A 111 -3.04 3.54 -7.90
C THR A 111 -1.84 4.42 -7.59
N ILE A 112 -1.36 4.38 -6.37
CA ILE A 112 -0.20 5.14 -5.93
C ILE A 112 0.74 4.24 -5.12
N ARG A 113 2.05 4.41 -5.29
CA ARG A 113 3.05 3.65 -4.54
C ARG A 113 3.41 4.37 -3.24
N GLY A 114 3.40 3.62 -2.15
CA GLY A 114 3.84 4.09 -0.83
C GLY A 114 2.71 4.58 0.07
N TYR A 115 2.80 4.20 1.33
CA TYR A 115 1.81 4.53 2.35
C TYR A 115 1.63 6.05 2.56
N PHE A 116 2.75 6.77 2.69
CA PHE A 116 2.71 8.21 2.94
C PHE A 116 2.16 8.99 1.73
N SER A 117 2.55 8.58 0.52
CA SER A 117 2.02 9.16 -0.71
C SER A 117 0.52 8.90 -0.84
N ALA A 118 0.06 7.68 -0.55
CA ALA A 118 -1.35 7.33 -0.57
C ALA A 118 -2.17 8.16 0.44
N ARG A 119 -1.64 8.36 1.64
CA ARG A 119 -2.28 9.17 2.68
C ARG A 119 -2.38 10.65 2.29
N ASN A 120 -1.32 11.20 1.72
CA ASN A 120 -1.29 12.59 1.28
C ASN A 120 -2.24 12.82 0.10
N GLU A 121 -2.24 11.90 -0.87
CA GLU A 121 -3.12 11.99 -2.03
C GLU A 121 -4.60 11.82 -1.63
N LEU A 122 -4.91 10.92 -0.71
CA LEU A 122 -6.26 10.77 -0.19
C LEU A 122 -6.73 12.08 0.50
N ALA A 123 -5.85 12.76 1.22
CA ALA A 123 -6.17 14.04 1.84
C ALA A 123 -6.36 15.15 0.79
N ARG A 124 -5.56 15.13 -0.28
CA ARG A 124 -5.66 16.06 -1.40
C ARG A 124 -6.97 15.87 -2.16
N VAL A 125 -7.28 14.64 -2.55
CA VAL A 125 -8.53 14.31 -3.26
C VAL A 125 -9.75 14.68 -2.42
N ALA A 126 -9.73 14.40 -1.12
CA ALA A 126 -10.81 14.80 -0.23
C ALA A 126 -11.01 16.32 -0.19
N LYS A 127 -9.92 17.09 -0.25
CA LYS A 127 -9.98 18.55 -0.31
C LYS A 127 -10.48 19.04 -1.67
N GLU A 128 -10.03 18.46 -2.77
CA GLU A 128 -10.49 18.78 -4.13
C GLU A 128 -12.00 18.55 -4.25
N ILE A 129 -12.51 17.40 -3.83
CA ILE A 129 -13.95 17.10 -3.84
C ILE A 129 -14.74 18.15 -3.03
N SER A 130 -14.23 18.58 -1.88
CA SER A 130 -14.91 19.58 -1.06
C SER A 130 -14.94 20.96 -1.68
N GLN A 131 -14.10 21.26 -2.67
CA GLN A 131 -13.99 22.55 -3.34
C GLN A 131 -14.59 22.55 -4.75
N ASP A 132 -14.42 21.47 -5.51
CA ASP A 132 -14.68 21.39 -6.95
C ASP A 132 -15.75 20.35 -7.35
N THR A 133 -16.47 19.77 -6.39
CA THR A 133 -17.50 18.74 -6.61
C THR A 133 -17.01 17.39 -7.12
N GLN A 134 -15.86 17.31 -7.79
CA GLN A 134 -15.28 16.11 -8.38
C GLN A 134 -13.76 16.04 -8.16
N PRO A 135 -13.16 14.85 -8.19
CA PRO A 135 -11.70 14.72 -8.25
C PRO A 135 -11.16 15.34 -9.55
N SER A 136 -9.97 15.93 -9.49
CA SER A 136 -9.34 16.52 -10.68
C SER A 136 -9.00 15.46 -11.73
N TYR A 137 -9.35 15.71 -13.00
CA TYR A 137 -8.98 14.86 -14.15
C TYR A 137 -7.46 14.79 -14.39
N GLU A 138 -6.71 15.77 -13.90
CA GLU A 138 -5.25 15.79 -13.95
C GLU A 138 -4.62 14.96 -12.81
N GLY A 139 -5.42 14.54 -11.83
CA GLY A 139 -4.99 13.73 -10.69
C GLY A 139 -4.72 12.26 -11.05
N ILE A 140 -4.33 11.52 -10.03
CA ILE A 140 -4.05 10.05 -10.13
C ILE A 140 -5.36 9.27 -10.32
N LEU A 141 -6.47 9.77 -9.80
CA LEU A 141 -7.77 9.15 -9.94
C LEU A 141 -8.33 9.37 -11.35
N LYS A 142 -8.84 8.30 -11.95
CA LYS A 142 -9.51 8.33 -13.25
C LYS A 142 -10.94 7.81 -13.10
N PRO A 143 -11.90 8.43 -13.81
CA PRO A 143 -13.28 7.94 -13.78
C PRO A 143 -13.37 6.56 -14.42
N VAL A 144 -14.14 5.68 -13.78
CA VAL A 144 -14.46 4.35 -14.30
C VAL A 144 -15.92 4.38 -14.68
N THR A 145 -16.16 4.30 -15.98
CA THR A 145 -17.50 4.14 -16.56
C THR A 145 -17.98 2.71 -16.48
#